data_74a57159e5f84679aac143da98f06660
#
_entry.id   74a57159e5f84679aac143da98f06660
#
_cell.length_a   1.000
_cell.length_b   1.000
_cell.length_c   1.000
_cell.angle_alpha   90.00
_cell.angle_beta   90.00
_cell.angle_gamma   90.00
#
_symmetry.space_group_name_H-M   'P 1'
#
loop_
_entity.id
_entity.type
_entity.pdbx_description
1 polymer ?
#
loop_
_entity_poly.entity_id
_entity_poly.type
_entity_poly.pdbx_seq_one_letter_code
_entity_poly.pdbx_strand_id
1 'polypeptide(L)'
;MAASEEMAPLHQVPDGHPEPVGGKVGVVLANLGTPDATDYWSVRRYLSEFLSDRRVVDYSPWLWQPLLQLVILSRRPFASGKAYRGIWNRERDESPLLTITREQTDKLAVELERVYGERVEVAFCMRYGNPSTESVLKRLQANGCERILFFPLYPQYGSPTTATANDQAFRTLMKLKWQPAIRTVPAYFEHPAYLEALSASVREAYAAATTRPEVLVASYHGVPKRFLEEGDPYYCHCRKTTRLLQEQLGLDDDDIVTTFQSKFGPEEWVGPATVEHVAELARQGIRHIAVVSPAFSADCVETLEEIEEEIRGAFLDAGGETFTYVPCLNARDDHIQALTAIVERELAGWL
;
A
#
# COMPACT_ATOMS: atom_id res chain seq x y z
N MET A 1 -2.07 -71.61 3.03
CA MET A 1 -1.06 -70.56 3.11
C MET A 1 -1.43 -69.49 2.07
N ALA A 2 -2.06 -68.40 2.50
CA ALA A 2 -2.35 -67.29 1.63
C ALA A 2 -1.10 -66.40 1.60
N ALA A 3 -0.57 -66.17 0.39
CA ALA A 3 0.51 -65.24 0.19
C ALA A 3 -0.01 -63.85 0.53
N SER A 4 0.64 -63.16 1.48
CA SER A 4 0.45 -61.75 1.73
C SER A 4 0.97 -61.02 0.49
N GLU A 5 0.07 -60.44 -0.31
CA GLU A 5 0.43 -59.44 -1.27
C GLU A 5 1.01 -58.24 -0.49
N GLU A 6 2.31 -58.08 -0.56
CA GLU A 6 2.97 -56.85 -0.15
C GLU A 6 2.41 -55.72 -1.03
N MET A 7 1.55 -54.89 -0.47
CA MET A 7 1.12 -53.66 -1.12
C MET A 7 2.38 -52.80 -1.39
N ALA A 8 2.69 -52.58 -2.66
CA ALA A 8 3.74 -51.66 -3.03
C ALA A 8 3.54 -50.29 -2.34
N PRO A 9 4.59 -49.65 -1.85
CA PRO A 9 4.46 -48.38 -1.15
C PRO A 9 3.81 -47.34 -2.07
N LEU A 10 2.75 -46.69 -1.58
CA LEU A 10 1.93 -45.69 -2.27
C LEU A 10 2.69 -44.42 -2.69
N HIS A 11 4.03 -44.38 -2.55
CA HIS A 11 4.86 -43.20 -2.72
C HIS A 11 6.04 -43.39 -3.69
N GLN A 12 5.87 -44.13 -4.77
CA GLN A 12 6.89 -44.12 -5.82
C GLN A 12 6.65 -42.90 -6.74
N VAL A 13 7.40 -41.86 -6.48
CA VAL A 13 7.52 -40.73 -7.41
C VAL A 13 8.31 -41.20 -8.63
N PRO A 14 7.92 -40.89 -9.88
CA PRO A 14 8.68 -41.22 -11.08
C PRO A 14 10.13 -40.75 -10.99
N ASP A 15 11.05 -41.49 -11.61
CA ASP A 15 12.48 -41.10 -11.67
C ASP A 15 12.64 -39.67 -12.23
N GLY A 16 13.36 -38.83 -11.52
CA GLY A 16 13.59 -37.44 -11.90
C GLY A 16 12.44 -36.47 -11.55
N HIS A 17 11.39 -36.96 -10.84
CA HIS A 17 10.38 -36.07 -10.31
C HIS A 17 10.94 -35.28 -9.12
N PRO A 18 10.75 -33.95 -9.06
CA PRO A 18 11.11 -33.17 -7.86
C PRO A 18 10.36 -33.70 -6.64
N GLU A 19 11.00 -33.70 -5.48
CA GLU A 19 10.30 -34.01 -4.24
C GLU A 19 9.09 -33.12 -4.05
N PRO A 20 7.89 -33.68 -3.76
CA PRO A 20 6.73 -32.86 -3.48
C PRO A 20 6.93 -32.10 -2.18
N VAL A 21 7.17 -30.81 -2.28
CA VAL A 21 7.18 -29.90 -1.12
C VAL A 21 5.81 -29.27 -1.04
N GLY A 22 5.11 -29.42 0.07
CA GLY A 22 3.74 -28.90 0.19
C GLY A 22 3.31 -28.66 1.64
N GLY A 23 2.05 -28.24 1.80
CA GLY A 23 1.40 -28.08 3.11
C GLY A 23 1.58 -26.70 3.74
N LYS A 24 2.32 -25.79 3.12
CA LYS A 24 2.49 -24.42 3.62
C LYS A 24 1.48 -23.44 3.02
N VAL A 25 1.24 -22.38 3.76
CA VAL A 25 0.50 -21.19 3.30
C VAL A 25 1.47 -20.01 3.21
N GLY A 26 1.53 -19.38 2.05
CA GLY A 26 2.26 -18.14 1.85
C GLY A 26 1.35 -16.93 2.16
N VAL A 27 1.81 -16.00 2.98
CA VAL A 27 1.18 -14.69 3.18
C VAL A 27 2.04 -13.64 2.50
N VAL A 28 1.47 -12.92 1.53
CA VAL A 28 2.21 -11.94 0.73
C VAL A 28 1.67 -10.55 0.97
N LEU A 29 2.43 -9.71 1.64
CA LEU A 29 2.17 -8.28 1.73
C LEU A 29 2.54 -7.62 0.39
N ALA A 30 1.59 -6.98 -0.27
CA ALA A 30 1.82 -6.30 -1.55
C ALA A 30 1.70 -4.79 -1.39
N ASN A 31 2.76 -4.07 -1.77
CA ASN A 31 2.77 -2.61 -1.77
C ASN A 31 3.03 -2.06 -3.18
N LEU A 32 2.90 -0.73 -3.35
CA LEU A 32 2.96 -0.08 -4.65
C LEU A 32 4.29 -0.33 -5.36
N GLY A 33 5.36 -0.08 -4.64
CA GLY A 33 6.71 -0.19 -5.16
C GLY A 33 7.44 1.14 -5.24
N THR A 34 8.68 1.03 -5.65
CA THR A 34 9.64 2.13 -5.60
C THR A 34 10.76 1.88 -6.61
N PRO A 35 11.48 2.91 -7.08
CA PRO A 35 12.67 2.68 -7.89
C PRO A 35 13.77 1.99 -7.08
N ASP A 36 14.60 1.17 -7.75
CA ASP A 36 15.75 0.49 -7.13
C ASP A 36 16.84 1.47 -6.65
N ALA A 37 16.91 2.67 -7.24
CA ALA A 37 17.85 3.74 -6.90
C ALA A 37 17.29 5.09 -7.37
N THR A 38 17.91 6.18 -6.92
CA THR A 38 17.46 7.53 -7.23
C THR A 38 18.02 8.11 -8.53
N ASP A 39 18.78 7.31 -9.29
CA ASP A 39 19.32 7.71 -10.59
C ASP A 39 18.25 7.75 -11.68
N TYR A 40 18.56 8.45 -12.78
CA TYR A 40 17.64 8.63 -13.89
C TYR A 40 17.09 7.30 -14.45
N TRP A 41 17.93 6.29 -14.63
CA TRP A 41 17.51 5.06 -15.29
C TRP A 41 16.68 4.18 -14.39
N SER A 42 17.00 4.11 -13.10
CA SER A 42 16.22 3.36 -12.10
C SER A 42 14.83 3.98 -11.93
N VAL A 43 14.77 5.30 -11.79
CA VAL A 43 13.49 6.03 -11.69
C VAL A 43 12.70 5.92 -13.01
N ARG A 44 13.38 6.00 -14.16
CA ARG A 44 12.72 5.86 -15.47
C ARG A 44 12.09 4.47 -15.67
N ARG A 45 12.78 3.39 -15.26
CA ARG A 45 12.23 2.03 -15.34
C ARG A 45 10.99 1.89 -14.48
N TYR A 46 11.07 2.32 -13.24
CA TYR A 46 9.95 2.32 -12.30
C TYR A 46 8.75 3.10 -12.84
N LEU A 47 8.94 4.35 -13.24
CA LEU A 47 7.88 5.18 -13.78
C LEU A 47 7.31 4.63 -15.11
N SER A 48 8.15 4.00 -15.94
CA SER A 48 7.67 3.36 -17.16
C SER A 48 6.74 2.19 -16.87
N GLU A 49 7.07 1.34 -15.90
CA GLU A 49 6.23 0.24 -15.46
C GLU A 49 4.91 0.76 -14.86
N PHE A 50 5.02 1.71 -13.92
CA PHE A 50 3.88 2.30 -13.22
C PHE A 50 2.90 3.01 -14.16
N LEU A 51 3.39 3.94 -14.99
CA LEU A 51 2.55 4.74 -15.88
C LEU A 51 2.10 4.00 -17.15
N SER A 52 2.63 2.81 -17.41
CA SER A 52 2.14 1.94 -18.49
C SER A 52 0.96 1.06 -18.05
N ASP A 53 0.65 1.02 -16.76
CA ASP A 53 -0.47 0.24 -16.26
C ASP A 53 -1.80 0.93 -16.58
N ARG A 54 -2.69 0.22 -17.26
CA ARG A 54 -4.02 0.72 -17.61
C ARG A 54 -4.96 0.93 -16.43
N ARG A 55 -4.67 0.32 -15.28
CA ARG A 55 -5.37 0.61 -14.02
C ARG A 55 -5.00 1.97 -13.44
N VAL A 56 -3.82 2.50 -13.82
CA VAL A 56 -3.30 3.79 -13.36
C VAL A 56 -3.58 4.88 -14.38
N VAL A 57 -3.26 4.60 -15.66
CA VAL A 57 -3.48 5.52 -16.77
C VAL A 57 -4.28 4.81 -17.86
N ASP A 58 -5.55 5.12 -17.92
CA ASP A 58 -6.53 4.42 -18.79
C ASP A 58 -6.72 5.11 -20.14
N TYR A 59 -5.64 5.59 -20.74
CA TYR A 59 -5.66 6.11 -22.10
C TYR A 59 -5.35 5.01 -23.11
N SER A 60 -5.75 5.24 -24.38
CA SER A 60 -5.38 4.34 -25.46
C SER A 60 -3.86 4.13 -25.52
N PRO A 61 -3.36 2.87 -25.46
CA PRO A 61 -1.92 2.60 -25.47
C PRO A 61 -1.18 3.19 -26.68
N TRP A 62 -1.84 3.27 -27.84
CA TRP A 62 -1.26 3.80 -29.07
C TRP A 62 -0.94 5.30 -28.98
N LEU A 63 -1.71 6.06 -28.21
CA LEU A 63 -1.48 7.48 -27.97
C LEU A 63 -0.60 7.68 -26.73
N TRP A 64 -0.85 6.91 -25.68
CA TRP A 64 -0.17 7.08 -24.40
C TRP A 64 1.29 6.64 -24.42
N GLN A 65 1.61 5.47 -25.00
CA GLN A 65 2.98 4.95 -24.95
C GLN A 65 4.01 5.86 -25.66
N PRO A 66 3.77 6.41 -26.85
CA PRO A 66 4.70 7.38 -27.44
C PRO A 66 4.86 8.64 -26.58
N LEU A 67 3.78 9.19 -26.03
CA LEU A 67 3.82 10.36 -25.16
C LEU A 67 4.60 10.04 -23.88
N LEU A 68 4.32 8.92 -23.25
CA LEU A 68 5.02 8.46 -22.05
C LEU A 68 6.52 8.31 -22.29
N GLN A 69 6.90 7.51 -23.30
CA GLN A 69 8.31 7.14 -23.49
C GLN A 69 9.19 8.28 -24.04
N LEU A 70 8.65 9.14 -24.91
CA LEU A 70 9.43 10.17 -25.60
C LEU A 70 9.35 11.54 -24.91
N VAL A 71 8.26 11.85 -24.21
CA VAL A 71 8.07 13.17 -23.61
C VAL A 71 8.12 13.10 -22.08
N ILE A 72 7.24 12.32 -21.46
CA ILE A 72 7.11 12.31 -20.00
C ILE A 72 8.38 11.74 -19.35
N LEU A 73 8.82 10.55 -19.78
CA LEU A 73 9.98 9.87 -19.21
C LEU A 73 11.33 10.46 -19.65
N SER A 74 11.36 11.46 -20.53
CA SER A 74 12.59 12.21 -20.81
C SER A 74 12.90 13.25 -19.71
N ARG A 75 11.89 13.72 -18.95
CA ARG A 75 12.02 14.82 -17.98
C ARG A 75 11.63 14.41 -16.56
N ARG A 76 10.50 13.71 -16.39
CA ARG A 76 9.94 13.36 -15.08
C ARG A 76 10.90 12.58 -14.17
N PRO A 77 11.76 11.65 -14.67
CA PRO A 77 12.71 10.95 -13.81
C PRO A 77 13.70 11.86 -13.07
N PHE A 78 14.05 13.03 -13.61
CA PHE A 78 14.92 13.98 -12.91
C PHE A 78 14.23 14.60 -11.70
N ALA A 79 12.98 15.05 -11.86
CA ALA A 79 12.20 15.62 -10.77
C ALA A 79 11.86 14.57 -9.71
N SER A 80 11.33 13.41 -10.12
CA SER A 80 11.03 12.32 -9.20
C SER A 80 12.29 11.79 -8.50
N GLY A 81 13.43 11.66 -9.21
CA GLY A 81 14.69 11.27 -8.60
C GLY A 81 15.21 12.28 -7.57
N LYS A 82 14.90 13.58 -7.73
CA LYS A 82 15.20 14.59 -6.71
C LYS A 82 14.33 14.39 -5.46
N ALA A 83 13.01 14.18 -5.61
CA ALA A 83 12.10 13.89 -4.51
C ALA A 83 12.54 12.63 -3.74
N TYR A 84 12.79 11.52 -4.45
CA TYR A 84 13.30 10.30 -3.81
C TYR A 84 14.63 10.51 -3.07
N ARG A 85 15.56 11.31 -3.57
CA ARG A 85 16.82 11.61 -2.86
C ARG A 85 16.59 12.36 -1.54
N GLY A 86 15.56 13.20 -1.47
CA GLY A 86 15.18 13.93 -0.25
C GLY A 86 14.82 12.99 0.91
N ILE A 87 14.12 11.91 0.59
CA ILE A 87 13.57 10.98 1.57
C ILE A 87 14.34 9.64 1.67
N TRP A 88 15.39 9.45 0.88
CA TRP A 88 16.09 8.16 0.74
C TRP A 88 16.72 7.69 2.04
N ASN A 89 16.47 6.44 2.43
CA ASN A 89 17.15 5.81 3.55
C ASN A 89 18.61 5.53 3.18
N ARG A 90 19.51 6.39 3.67
CA ARG A 90 20.94 6.34 3.32
C ARG A 90 21.69 5.17 3.95
N GLU A 91 21.19 4.61 5.05
CA GLU A 91 21.83 3.49 5.74
C GLU A 91 21.62 2.18 4.98
N ARG A 92 20.42 2.01 4.42
CA ARG A 92 20.02 0.81 3.66
C ARG A 92 20.13 0.99 2.15
N ASP A 93 20.39 2.20 1.70
CA ASP A 93 20.38 2.60 0.28
C ASP A 93 19.09 2.19 -0.45
N GLU A 94 17.95 2.44 0.19
CA GLU A 94 16.62 2.11 -0.34
C GLU A 94 15.57 3.16 0.05
N SER A 95 14.40 3.11 -0.57
CA SER A 95 13.29 4.01 -0.22
C SER A 95 12.68 3.70 1.15
N PRO A 96 12.07 4.69 1.85
CA PRO A 96 11.31 4.44 3.08
C PRO A 96 10.23 3.37 2.89
N LEU A 97 9.50 3.41 1.77
CA LEU A 97 8.46 2.43 1.46
C LEU A 97 9.00 0.98 1.48
N LEU A 98 10.17 0.75 0.89
CA LEU A 98 10.78 -0.58 0.86
C LEU A 98 11.26 -1.02 2.25
N THR A 99 11.95 -0.11 2.96
CA THR A 99 12.40 -0.34 4.35
C THR A 99 11.22 -0.73 5.24
N ILE A 100 10.16 0.08 5.24
CA ILE A 100 9.00 -0.09 6.12
C ILE A 100 8.21 -1.35 5.75
N THR A 101 8.00 -1.62 4.45
CA THR A 101 7.31 -2.85 4.02
C THR A 101 8.06 -4.10 4.46
N ARG A 102 9.38 -4.09 4.43
CA ARG A 102 10.23 -5.17 4.97
C ARG A 102 10.02 -5.33 6.47
N GLU A 103 10.07 -4.24 7.22
CA GLU A 103 9.85 -4.25 8.68
C GLU A 103 8.45 -4.74 9.06
N GLN A 104 7.41 -4.32 8.33
CA GLN A 104 6.06 -4.85 8.49
C GLN A 104 6.02 -6.37 8.26
N THR A 105 6.70 -6.84 7.22
CA THR A 105 6.78 -8.27 6.88
C THR A 105 7.48 -9.07 7.96
N ASP A 106 8.64 -8.59 8.41
CA ASP A 106 9.45 -9.25 9.43
C ASP A 106 8.69 -9.36 10.76
N LYS A 107 8.05 -8.28 11.21
CA LYS A 107 7.23 -8.29 12.43
C LYS A 107 5.99 -9.19 12.29
N LEU A 108 5.29 -9.12 11.17
CA LEU A 108 4.14 -10.01 10.92
C LEU A 108 4.56 -11.47 10.87
N ALA A 109 5.74 -11.79 10.31
CA ALA A 109 6.28 -13.15 10.29
C ALA A 109 6.47 -13.70 11.71
N VAL A 110 7.03 -12.89 12.63
CA VAL A 110 7.20 -13.26 14.03
C VAL A 110 5.85 -13.57 14.71
N GLU A 111 4.83 -12.73 14.47
CA GLU A 111 3.50 -12.97 15.05
C GLU A 111 2.84 -14.24 14.52
N LEU A 112 2.91 -14.48 13.21
CA LEU A 112 2.30 -15.66 12.60
C LEU A 112 3.08 -16.94 12.90
N GLU A 113 4.41 -16.88 13.01
CA GLU A 113 5.23 -18.02 13.41
C GLU A 113 4.87 -18.49 14.81
N ARG A 114 4.60 -17.59 15.74
CA ARG A 114 4.18 -17.91 17.12
C ARG A 114 2.88 -18.73 17.16
N VAL A 115 1.94 -18.44 16.22
CA VAL A 115 0.63 -19.10 16.19
C VAL A 115 0.64 -20.36 15.32
N TYR A 116 1.26 -20.30 14.14
CA TYR A 116 1.16 -21.31 13.10
C TYR A 116 2.45 -22.10 12.87
N GLY A 117 3.58 -21.68 13.48
CA GLY A 117 4.89 -22.29 13.25
C GLY A 117 5.32 -22.23 11.78
N GLU A 118 6.03 -23.25 11.34
CA GLU A 118 6.56 -23.34 9.97
C GLU A 118 5.49 -23.55 8.88
N ARG A 119 4.21 -23.64 9.25
CA ARG A 119 3.11 -23.81 8.29
C ARG A 119 2.80 -22.54 7.49
N VAL A 120 3.26 -21.38 7.96
CA VAL A 120 3.08 -20.09 7.30
C VAL A 120 4.44 -19.50 6.92
N GLU A 121 4.57 -19.08 5.67
CA GLU A 121 5.72 -18.30 5.20
C GLU A 121 5.23 -16.90 4.82
N VAL A 122 5.79 -15.87 5.46
CA VAL A 122 5.45 -14.46 5.17
C VAL A 122 6.47 -13.85 4.23
N ALA A 123 6.00 -13.15 3.23
CA ALA A 123 6.84 -12.45 2.25
C ALA A 123 6.19 -11.12 1.85
N PHE A 124 6.95 -10.24 1.22
CA PHE A 124 6.38 -9.07 0.55
C PHE A 124 6.76 -9.02 -0.91
N CYS A 125 5.96 -8.30 -1.68
CA CYS A 125 6.26 -7.95 -3.05
C CYS A 125 5.87 -6.51 -3.35
N MET A 126 6.49 -5.97 -4.40
CA MET A 126 6.12 -4.69 -4.96
C MET A 126 5.28 -4.90 -6.24
N ARG A 127 4.24 -4.07 -6.39
CA ARG A 127 3.44 -4.08 -7.62
C ARG A 127 4.29 -3.60 -8.81
N TYR A 128 5.14 -2.59 -8.57
CA TYR A 128 6.10 -2.06 -9.54
C TYR A 128 7.50 -2.07 -8.92
N GLY A 129 8.49 -2.53 -9.69
CA GLY A 129 9.86 -2.69 -9.21
C GLY A 129 10.10 -3.99 -8.45
N ASN A 130 10.97 -3.96 -7.44
CA ASN A 130 11.51 -5.14 -6.77
C ASN A 130 11.31 -5.16 -5.24
N PRO A 131 11.12 -6.38 -4.63
CA PRO A 131 10.96 -7.67 -5.28
C PRO A 131 9.63 -7.77 -6.02
N SER A 132 9.65 -8.24 -7.27
CA SER A 132 8.44 -8.28 -8.09
C SER A 132 7.44 -9.33 -7.60
N THR A 133 6.14 -9.10 -7.80
CA THR A 133 5.08 -10.07 -7.49
C THR A 133 5.38 -11.44 -8.10
N GLU A 134 5.86 -11.48 -9.35
CA GLU A 134 6.18 -12.74 -10.03
C GLU A 134 7.30 -13.51 -9.35
N SER A 135 8.39 -12.84 -8.96
CA SER A 135 9.52 -13.47 -8.30
C SER A 135 9.15 -14.05 -6.93
N VAL A 136 8.34 -13.31 -6.16
CA VAL A 136 7.92 -13.72 -4.82
C VAL A 136 6.96 -14.91 -4.88
N LEU A 137 5.94 -14.88 -5.74
CA LEU A 137 4.98 -15.98 -5.87
C LEU A 137 5.67 -17.28 -6.34
N LYS A 138 6.62 -17.19 -7.29
CA LYS A 138 7.40 -18.34 -7.72
C LYS A 138 8.27 -18.93 -6.60
N ARG A 139 8.89 -18.06 -5.80
CA ARG A 139 9.69 -18.48 -4.64
C ARG A 139 8.84 -19.21 -3.61
N LEU A 140 7.69 -18.64 -3.23
CA LEU A 140 6.79 -19.27 -2.27
C LEU A 140 6.27 -20.64 -2.77
N GLN A 141 5.93 -20.74 -4.05
CA GLN A 141 5.57 -22.01 -4.66
C GLN A 141 6.70 -23.05 -4.56
N ALA A 142 7.94 -22.65 -4.87
CA ALA A 142 9.10 -23.51 -4.77
C ALA A 142 9.40 -23.94 -3.32
N ASN A 143 9.03 -23.11 -2.34
CA ASN A 143 9.14 -23.42 -0.90
C ASN A 143 7.98 -24.27 -0.36
N GLY A 144 7.06 -24.71 -1.23
CA GLY A 144 5.95 -25.59 -0.88
C GLY A 144 4.69 -24.88 -0.41
N CYS A 145 4.52 -23.61 -0.71
CA CYS A 145 3.27 -22.90 -0.46
C CYS A 145 2.22 -23.29 -1.50
N GLU A 146 1.26 -24.13 -1.11
CA GLU A 146 0.14 -24.58 -1.93
C GLU A 146 -1.04 -23.61 -1.93
N ARG A 147 -1.05 -22.68 -0.97
CA ARG A 147 -2.07 -21.66 -0.77
C ARG A 147 -1.37 -20.32 -0.55
N ILE A 148 -1.89 -19.28 -1.17
CA ILE A 148 -1.35 -17.92 -1.06
C ILE A 148 -2.45 -16.99 -0.58
N LEU A 149 -2.26 -16.35 0.56
CA LEU A 149 -3.02 -15.18 0.97
C LEU A 149 -2.30 -13.93 0.45
N PHE A 150 -2.86 -13.30 -0.55
CA PHE A 150 -2.31 -12.09 -1.14
C PHE A 150 -2.95 -10.86 -0.52
N PHE A 151 -2.16 -10.04 0.15
CA PHE A 151 -2.61 -8.93 0.97
C PHE A 151 -2.10 -7.59 0.42
N PRO A 152 -2.86 -6.91 -0.44
CA PRO A 152 -2.57 -5.53 -0.82
C PRO A 152 -2.66 -4.59 0.39
N LEU A 153 -1.57 -3.85 0.68
CA LEU A 153 -1.47 -2.95 1.83
C LEU A 153 -2.16 -1.60 1.58
N TYR A 154 -3.37 -1.65 1.02
CA TYR A 154 -4.23 -0.49 0.79
C TYR A 154 -5.55 -0.69 1.52
N PRO A 155 -5.80 0.05 2.62
CA PRO A 155 -7.04 -0.11 3.37
C PRO A 155 -8.29 0.11 2.53
N GLN A 156 -8.29 1.14 1.69
CA GLN A 156 -9.36 1.45 0.75
C GLN A 156 -9.09 0.75 -0.59
N TYR A 157 -10.12 0.10 -1.15
CA TYR A 157 -10.01 -0.44 -2.51
C TYR A 157 -9.96 0.69 -3.52
N GLY A 158 -9.10 0.55 -4.51
CA GLY A 158 -9.04 1.41 -5.69
C GLY A 158 -8.53 0.64 -6.91
N SER A 159 -8.98 1.04 -8.09
CA SER A 159 -8.50 0.46 -9.36
C SER A 159 -6.98 0.60 -9.50
N PRO A 160 -6.35 1.76 -9.22
CA PRO A 160 -4.91 1.94 -9.38
C PRO A 160 -4.08 1.35 -8.22
N THR A 161 -4.69 0.71 -7.25
CA THR A 161 -4.02 0.13 -6.07
C THR A 161 -4.34 -1.35 -5.91
N THR A 162 -5.42 -1.69 -5.21
CA THR A 162 -5.80 -3.08 -4.91
C THR A 162 -6.05 -3.89 -6.18
N ALA A 163 -6.79 -3.32 -7.16
CA ALA A 163 -7.10 -4.08 -8.38
C ALA A 163 -5.85 -4.38 -9.21
N THR A 164 -4.95 -3.41 -9.40
CA THR A 164 -3.72 -3.66 -10.17
C THR A 164 -2.79 -4.65 -9.48
N ALA A 165 -2.69 -4.63 -8.13
CA ALA A 165 -1.92 -5.61 -7.38
C ALA A 165 -2.48 -7.02 -7.56
N ASN A 166 -3.80 -7.19 -7.45
CA ASN A 166 -4.48 -8.46 -7.67
C ASN A 166 -4.33 -8.94 -9.13
N ASP A 167 -4.49 -8.05 -10.12
CA ASP A 167 -4.27 -8.37 -11.53
C ASP A 167 -2.88 -8.96 -11.77
N GLN A 168 -1.85 -8.38 -11.14
CA GLN A 168 -0.47 -8.85 -11.31
C GLN A 168 -0.25 -10.24 -10.66
N ALA A 169 -0.86 -10.49 -9.50
CA ALA A 169 -0.84 -11.81 -8.88
C ALA A 169 -1.51 -12.84 -9.79
N PHE A 170 -2.72 -12.54 -10.31
CA PHE A 170 -3.45 -13.44 -11.20
C PHE A 170 -2.70 -13.69 -12.52
N ARG A 171 -2.12 -12.66 -13.15
CA ARG A 171 -1.28 -12.81 -14.35
C ARG A 171 -0.07 -13.70 -14.10
N THR A 172 0.51 -13.64 -12.90
CA THR A 172 1.62 -14.50 -12.52
C THR A 172 1.16 -15.95 -12.42
N LEU A 173 0.06 -16.21 -11.72
CA LEU A 173 -0.48 -17.56 -11.55
C LEU A 173 -0.85 -18.19 -12.91
N MET A 174 -1.43 -17.43 -13.83
CA MET A 174 -1.80 -17.93 -15.17
C MET A 174 -0.60 -18.45 -15.97
N LYS A 175 0.64 -18.06 -15.63
CA LYS A 175 1.86 -18.56 -16.28
C LYS A 175 2.40 -19.86 -15.67
N LEU A 176 1.94 -20.23 -14.46
CA LEU A 176 2.44 -21.40 -13.74
C LEU A 176 1.76 -22.68 -14.22
N LYS A 177 2.52 -23.78 -14.32
CA LYS A 177 1.97 -25.12 -14.64
C LYS A 177 1.14 -25.65 -13.47
N TRP A 178 1.63 -25.48 -12.25
CA TRP A 178 0.90 -25.74 -11.03
C TRP A 178 0.63 -24.42 -10.32
N GLN A 179 -0.65 -24.10 -10.13
CA GLN A 179 -1.09 -22.88 -9.48
C GLN A 179 -1.43 -23.18 -8.02
N PRO A 180 -0.80 -22.49 -7.05
CA PRO A 180 -1.29 -22.50 -5.69
C PRO A 180 -2.70 -21.89 -5.63
N ALA A 181 -3.53 -22.37 -4.70
CA ALA A 181 -4.79 -21.69 -4.42
C ALA A 181 -4.52 -20.26 -3.92
N ILE A 182 -5.27 -19.29 -4.40
CA ILE A 182 -5.10 -17.90 -3.99
C ILE A 182 -6.37 -17.34 -3.36
N ARG A 183 -6.19 -16.58 -2.30
CA ARG A 183 -7.19 -15.69 -1.69
C ARG A 183 -6.61 -14.29 -1.62
N THR A 184 -7.38 -13.28 -2.01
CA THR A 184 -6.98 -11.88 -1.86
C THR A 184 -7.70 -11.28 -0.67
N VAL A 185 -6.98 -10.52 0.16
CA VAL A 185 -7.57 -9.79 1.29
C VAL A 185 -8.47 -8.68 0.75
N PRO A 186 -9.75 -8.61 1.17
CA PRO A 186 -10.65 -7.52 0.77
C PRO A 186 -10.23 -6.19 1.39
N ALA A 187 -10.84 -5.09 0.92
CA ALA A 187 -10.67 -3.77 1.54
C ALA A 187 -10.96 -3.82 3.05
N TYR A 188 -10.06 -3.24 3.85
CA TYR A 188 -10.13 -3.31 5.32
C TYR A 188 -10.23 -1.93 5.99
N PHE A 189 -10.65 -0.93 5.23
CA PHE A 189 -10.76 0.48 5.62
C PHE A 189 -11.67 0.74 6.83
N GLU A 190 -12.55 -0.19 7.16
CA GLU A 190 -13.45 -0.14 8.33
C GLU A 190 -13.11 -1.20 9.40
N HIS A 191 -11.97 -1.91 9.25
CA HIS A 191 -11.58 -2.93 10.22
C HIS A 191 -11.29 -2.28 11.59
N PRO A 192 -11.90 -2.76 12.70
CA PRO A 192 -11.80 -2.10 14.01
C PRO A 192 -10.34 -1.91 14.47
N ALA A 193 -9.49 -2.94 14.33
CA ALA A 193 -8.09 -2.84 14.75
C ALA A 193 -7.28 -1.84 13.90
N TYR A 194 -7.58 -1.72 12.61
CA TYR A 194 -6.96 -0.70 11.75
C TYR A 194 -7.36 0.71 12.20
N LEU A 195 -8.65 0.94 12.45
CA LEU A 195 -9.15 2.24 12.91
C LEU A 195 -8.62 2.59 14.29
N GLU A 196 -8.48 1.62 15.20
CA GLU A 196 -7.89 1.84 16.52
C GLU A 196 -6.42 2.26 16.42
N ALA A 197 -5.60 1.56 15.61
CA ALA A 197 -4.21 1.95 15.37
C ALA A 197 -4.13 3.37 14.76
N LEU A 198 -5.00 3.68 13.79
CA LEU A 198 -5.04 4.99 13.16
C LEU A 198 -5.44 6.10 14.15
N SER A 199 -6.45 5.87 14.97
CA SER A 199 -6.88 6.84 16.00
C SER A 199 -5.84 7.01 17.09
N ALA A 200 -5.14 5.94 17.48
CA ALA A 200 -4.03 5.99 18.43
C ALA A 200 -2.89 6.86 17.89
N SER A 201 -2.50 6.69 16.60
CA SER A 201 -1.45 7.51 15.99
C SER A 201 -1.79 9.00 15.97
N VAL A 202 -3.05 9.34 15.69
CA VAL A 202 -3.54 10.75 15.72
C VAL A 202 -3.50 11.30 17.15
N ARG A 203 -3.97 10.54 18.15
CA ARG A 203 -3.92 10.96 19.57
C ARG A 203 -2.49 11.21 20.04
N GLU A 204 -1.54 10.36 19.66
CA GLU A 204 -0.12 10.52 19.97
C GLU A 204 0.46 11.78 19.33
N ALA A 205 0.16 12.02 18.04
CA ALA A 205 0.60 13.23 17.34
C ALA A 205 0.02 14.50 17.99
N TYR A 206 -1.26 14.46 18.41
CA TYR A 206 -1.87 15.57 19.14
C TYR A 206 -1.23 15.82 20.53
N ALA A 207 -0.90 14.74 21.25
CA ALA A 207 -0.22 14.83 22.54
C ALA A 207 1.21 15.37 22.43
N ALA A 208 1.88 15.09 21.32
CA ALA A 208 3.25 15.56 21.05
C ALA A 208 3.28 16.99 20.45
N ALA A 209 2.16 17.49 19.93
CA ALA A 209 2.09 18.80 19.31
C ALA A 209 2.25 19.92 20.37
N THR A 210 3.05 20.95 20.05
CA THR A 210 3.23 22.12 20.91
C THR A 210 1.94 22.88 21.12
N THR A 211 1.10 22.94 20.10
CA THR A 211 -0.23 23.55 20.11
C THR A 211 -1.22 22.53 19.54
N ARG A 212 -2.36 22.36 20.23
CA ARG A 212 -3.37 21.41 19.76
C ARG A 212 -3.85 21.80 18.36
N PRO A 213 -3.83 20.91 17.38
CA PRO A 213 -4.41 21.17 16.07
C PRO A 213 -5.91 21.48 16.17
N GLU A 214 -6.34 22.49 15.40
CA GLU A 214 -7.73 22.92 15.32
C GLU A 214 -8.52 22.03 14.36
N VAL A 215 -7.87 21.61 13.27
CA VAL A 215 -8.49 20.77 12.23
C VAL A 215 -7.58 19.59 11.90
N LEU A 216 -8.16 18.40 11.83
CA LEU A 216 -7.54 17.19 11.28
C LEU A 216 -7.86 17.05 9.80
N VAL A 217 -6.85 17.10 8.95
CA VAL A 217 -6.98 16.90 7.51
C VAL A 217 -6.67 15.46 7.19
N ALA A 218 -7.67 14.67 6.82
CA ALA A 218 -7.50 13.31 6.32
C ALA A 218 -7.26 13.37 4.80
N SER A 219 -5.98 13.31 4.41
CA SER A 219 -5.53 13.41 3.02
C SER A 219 -5.39 12.02 2.39
N TYR A 220 -6.04 11.82 1.26
CA TYR A 220 -5.98 10.58 0.47
C TYR A 220 -5.38 10.89 -0.90
N HIS A 221 -4.78 9.89 -1.55
CA HIS A 221 -4.39 10.09 -2.95
C HIS A 221 -5.62 10.33 -3.81
N GLY A 222 -5.62 11.37 -4.63
CA GLY A 222 -6.70 11.68 -5.55
C GLY A 222 -6.86 10.62 -6.65
N VAL A 223 -8.04 10.57 -7.22
CA VAL A 223 -8.33 9.80 -8.42
C VAL A 223 -9.20 10.64 -9.36
N PRO A 224 -9.16 10.41 -10.69
CA PRO A 224 -10.09 11.04 -11.61
C PRO A 224 -11.55 10.76 -11.23
N LYS A 225 -12.40 11.77 -11.28
CA LYS A 225 -13.82 11.66 -10.91
C LYS A 225 -14.56 10.58 -11.70
N ARG A 226 -14.17 10.34 -12.95
CA ARG A 226 -14.75 9.28 -13.79
C ARG A 226 -14.60 7.89 -13.16
N PHE A 227 -13.57 7.60 -12.35
CA PHE A 227 -13.44 6.32 -11.67
C PHE A 227 -14.62 6.06 -10.73
N LEU A 228 -15.03 7.10 -9.98
CA LEU A 228 -16.22 7.03 -9.15
C LEU A 228 -17.50 6.79 -9.99
N GLU A 229 -17.62 7.48 -11.12
CA GLU A 229 -18.75 7.37 -12.05
C GLU A 229 -18.80 5.97 -12.73
N GLU A 230 -17.65 5.34 -12.93
CA GLU A 230 -17.50 3.98 -13.45
C GLU A 230 -17.65 2.89 -12.36
N GLY A 231 -17.89 3.27 -11.11
CA GLY A 231 -18.21 2.35 -10.00
C GLY A 231 -17.02 1.97 -9.12
N ASP A 232 -15.86 2.65 -9.20
CA ASP A 232 -14.78 2.45 -8.24
C ASP A 232 -15.20 2.97 -6.86
N PRO A 233 -15.19 2.14 -5.80
CA PRO A 233 -15.68 2.53 -4.48
C PRO A 233 -14.69 3.38 -3.66
N TYR A 234 -13.51 3.67 -4.19
CA TYR A 234 -12.41 4.32 -3.46
C TYR A 234 -12.84 5.57 -2.71
N TYR A 235 -13.51 6.50 -3.39
CA TYR A 235 -14.00 7.74 -2.78
C TYR A 235 -14.93 7.47 -1.58
N CYS A 236 -15.85 6.53 -1.72
CA CYS A 236 -16.77 6.16 -0.66
C CYS A 236 -16.03 5.53 0.53
N HIS A 237 -15.04 4.68 0.27
CA HIS A 237 -14.19 4.10 1.31
C HIS A 237 -13.40 5.16 2.07
N CYS A 238 -12.79 6.14 1.39
CA CYS A 238 -12.07 7.25 2.01
C CYS A 238 -13.00 8.07 2.93
N ARG A 239 -14.16 8.46 2.42
CA ARG A 239 -15.18 9.20 3.20
C ARG A 239 -15.63 8.43 4.43
N LYS A 240 -15.86 7.11 4.28
CA LYS A 240 -16.26 6.26 5.41
C LYS A 240 -15.13 6.10 6.43
N THR A 241 -13.88 5.94 5.99
CA THR A 241 -12.72 5.90 6.91
C THR A 241 -12.65 7.19 7.73
N THR A 242 -12.74 8.37 7.08
CA THR A 242 -12.71 9.65 7.79
C THR A 242 -13.82 9.76 8.82
N ARG A 243 -15.06 9.39 8.47
CA ARG A 243 -16.20 9.41 9.40
C ARG A 243 -15.98 8.48 10.60
N LEU A 244 -15.50 7.25 10.36
CA LEU A 244 -15.22 6.30 11.44
C LEU A 244 -14.07 6.76 12.34
N LEU A 245 -13.05 7.40 11.76
CA LEU A 245 -11.97 8.03 12.51
C LEU A 245 -12.49 9.20 13.37
N GLN A 246 -13.35 10.03 12.81
CA GLN A 246 -14.03 11.13 13.50
C GLN A 246 -14.80 10.62 14.72
N GLU A 247 -15.61 9.57 14.53
CA GLU A 247 -16.39 8.92 15.60
C GLU A 247 -15.47 8.40 16.74
N GLN A 248 -14.37 7.74 16.39
CA GLN A 248 -13.39 7.22 17.37
C GLN A 248 -12.62 8.30 18.13
N LEU A 249 -12.33 9.41 17.47
CA LEU A 249 -11.62 10.54 18.08
C LEU A 249 -12.55 11.46 18.88
N GLY A 250 -13.88 11.36 18.69
CA GLY A 250 -14.87 12.23 19.29
C GLY A 250 -14.76 13.67 18.77
N LEU A 251 -14.48 13.84 17.48
CA LEU A 251 -14.35 15.14 16.81
C LEU A 251 -15.69 15.59 16.26
N ASP A 252 -15.94 16.90 16.26
CA ASP A 252 -17.09 17.51 15.60
C ASP A 252 -16.89 17.58 14.08
N ASP A 253 -17.96 17.88 13.32
CA ASP A 253 -17.94 17.90 11.86
C ASP A 253 -16.97 18.93 11.28
N ASP A 254 -16.74 20.03 11.98
CA ASP A 254 -15.81 21.09 11.58
C ASP A 254 -14.35 20.79 11.96
N ASP A 255 -14.10 19.82 12.83
CA ASP A 255 -12.76 19.48 13.33
C ASP A 255 -12.00 18.50 12.43
N ILE A 256 -12.66 17.89 11.44
CA ILE A 256 -12.07 16.93 10.53
C ILE A 256 -12.58 17.10 9.10
N VAL A 257 -11.66 17.00 8.13
CA VAL A 257 -12.01 17.11 6.71
C VAL A 257 -11.37 16.01 5.88
N THR A 258 -12.10 15.48 4.89
CA THR A 258 -11.55 14.59 3.85
C THR A 258 -11.05 15.43 2.68
N THR A 259 -9.80 15.24 2.29
CA THR A 259 -9.19 15.90 1.14
C THR A 259 -8.45 14.90 0.26
N PHE A 260 -8.05 15.33 -0.96
CA PHE A 260 -7.38 14.47 -1.93
C PHE A 260 -6.15 15.17 -2.50
N GLN A 261 -4.99 14.51 -2.42
CA GLN A 261 -3.69 15.00 -2.87
C GLN A 261 -3.30 14.45 -4.25
N SER A 262 -2.15 14.86 -4.77
CA SER A 262 -1.48 14.32 -5.98
C SER A 262 -2.27 14.49 -7.27
N LYS A 263 -3.09 15.55 -7.36
CA LYS A 263 -3.84 15.87 -8.58
C LYS A 263 -2.90 16.25 -9.72
N PHE A 264 -3.09 15.64 -10.88
CA PHE A 264 -2.33 15.97 -12.08
C PHE A 264 -3.18 15.89 -13.36
N GLY A 265 -2.72 16.62 -14.39
CA GLY A 265 -3.39 16.64 -15.70
C GLY A 265 -4.68 17.46 -15.72
N PRO A 266 -5.37 17.49 -16.89
CA PRO A 266 -6.50 18.38 -17.13
C PRO A 266 -7.87 17.77 -16.73
N GLU A 267 -7.94 16.51 -16.36
CA GLU A 267 -9.19 15.86 -15.95
C GLU A 267 -9.73 16.43 -14.63
N GLU A 268 -11.03 16.29 -14.41
CA GLU A 268 -11.65 16.55 -13.13
C GLU A 268 -11.34 15.40 -12.15
N TRP A 269 -10.83 15.77 -10.98
CA TRP A 269 -10.49 14.82 -9.90
C TRP A 269 -11.48 14.95 -8.75
N VAL A 270 -11.57 13.90 -7.94
CA VAL A 270 -12.27 13.97 -6.66
C VAL A 270 -11.63 15.03 -5.76
N GLY A 271 -12.43 15.67 -4.92
CA GLY A 271 -11.95 16.79 -4.12
C GLY A 271 -12.65 16.89 -2.76
N PRO A 272 -12.30 17.93 -1.98
CA PRO A 272 -11.39 19.04 -2.31
C PRO A 272 -9.93 18.63 -2.39
N ALA A 273 -9.13 19.34 -3.20
CA ALA A 273 -7.70 19.08 -3.30
C ALA A 273 -6.99 19.58 -2.03
N THR A 274 -6.07 18.77 -1.50
CA THR A 274 -5.47 19.00 -0.17
C THR A 274 -4.70 20.32 -0.11
N VAL A 275 -3.85 20.58 -1.11
CA VAL A 275 -2.98 21.78 -1.14
C VAL A 275 -3.79 23.08 -1.14
N GLU A 276 -4.85 23.15 -1.95
CA GLU A 276 -5.73 24.31 -2.01
C GLU A 276 -6.56 24.45 -0.73
N HIS A 277 -7.02 23.32 -0.18
CA HIS A 277 -7.89 23.34 0.99
C HIS A 277 -7.17 23.77 2.26
N VAL A 278 -5.93 23.30 2.50
CA VAL A 278 -5.16 23.74 3.67
C VAL A 278 -4.80 25.23 3.60
N ALA A 279 -4.49 25.75 2.41
CA ALA A 279 -4.26 27.18 2.20
C ALA A 279 -5.54 27.99 2.47
N GLU A 280 -6.71 27.48 2.11
CA GLU A 280 -7.99 28.14 2.41
C GLU A 280 -8.31 28.13 3.91
N LEU A 281 -8.09 27.02 4.62
CA LEU A 281 -8.20 26.97 6.08
C LEU A 281 -7.35 28.05 6.76
N ALA A 282 -6.09 28.21 6.33
CA ALA A 282 -5.21 29.25 6.86
C ALA A 282 -5.76 30.69 6.60
N ARG A 283 -6.30 30.97 5.41
CA ARG A 283 -6.93 32.26 5.08
C ARG A 283 -8.19 32.51 5.91
N GLN A 284 -8.92 31.47 6.28
CA GLN A 284 -10.11 31.56 7.14
C GLN A 284 -9.74 31.75 8.62
N GLY A 285 -8.47 31.72 8.97
CA GLY A 285 -7.99 32.00 10.32
C GLY A 285 -7.60 30.77 11.13
N ILE A 286 -7.67 29.56 10.59
CA ILE A 286 -7.12 28.35 11.19
C ILE A 286 -5.60 28.46 11.21
N ARG A 287 -4.99 28.31 12.38
CA ARG A 287 -3.55 28.47 12.58
C ARG A 287 -2.82 27.15 12.81
N HIS A 288 -3.50 26.13 13.28
CA HIS A 288 -2.89 24.87 13.68
C HIS A 288 -3.66 23.71 13.05
N ILE A 289 -3.02 22.93 12.18
CA ILE A 289 -3.62 21.74 11.58
C ILE A 289 -2.78 20.50 11.84
N ALA A 290 -3.44 19.33 11.84
CA ALA A 290 -2.76 18.05 11.68
C ALA A 290 -3.17 17.40 10.36
N VAL A 291 -2.25 16.71 9.72
CA VAL A 291 -2.52 15.97 8.46
C VAL A 291 -2.18 14.52 8.64
N VAL A 292 -3.14 13.64 8.35
CA VAL A 292 -3.00 12.18 8.38
C VAL A 292 -3.33 11.61 7.00
N SER A 293 -2.67 10.52 6.61
CA SER A 293 -2.87 9.85 5.30
C SER A 293 -3.37 8.42 5.46
N PRO A 294 -4.68 8.20 5.68
CA PRO A 294 -5.21 6.88 6.02
C PRO A 294 -5.12 5.84 4.89
N ALA A 295 -4.88 6.26 3.64
CA ALA A 295 -4.74 5.32 2.52
C ALA A 295 -3.35 4.68 2.43
N PHE A 296 -2.38 5.19 3.17
CA PHE A 296 -0.99 4.75 3.10
C PHE A 296 -0.63 3.94 4.34
N SER A 297 -0.28 2.67 4.16
CA SER A 297 0.16 1.80 5.27
C SER A 297 1.61 2.05 5.67
N ALA A 298 2.39 2.71 4.82
CA ALA A 298 3.80 3.04 5.00
C ALA A 298 4.13 4.39 4.39
N ASP A 299 5.03 5.12 5.05
CA ASP A 299 5.54 6.39 4.53
C ASP A 299 6.27 6.19 3.20
N CYS A 300 6.03 7.12 2.30
CA CYS A 300 6.51 7.10 0.93
C CYS A 300 6.73 8.53 0.40
N VAL A 301 6.98 8.69 -0.89
CA VAL A 301 7.21 10.01 -1.47
C VAL A 301 5.98 10.91 -1.39
N GLU A 302 4.79 10.33 -1.50
CA GLU A 302 3.51 11.03 -1.40
C GLU A 302 3.22 11.56 0.01
N THR A 303 3.87 11.01 1.03
CA THR A 303 3.70 11.47 2.43
C THR A 303 4.87 12.32 2.91
N LEU A 304 6.11 11.91 2.67
CA LEU A 304 7.30 12.58 3.20
C LEU A 304 7.74 13.79 2.37
N GLU A 305 7.41 13.85 1.08
CA GLU A 305 7.74 14.98 0.24
C GLU A 305 6.49 15.83 -0.03
N GLU A 306 5.41 15.24 -0.54
CA GLU A 306 4.22 16.03 -0.91
C GLU A 306 3.52 16.62 0.32
N ILE A 307 3.30 15.84 1.40
CA ILE A 307 2.62 16.36 2.61
C ILE A 307 3.57 17.22 3.45
N GLU A 308 4.75 16.70 3.78
CA GLU A 308 5.65 17.40 4.71
C GLU A 308 6.39 18.59 4.09
N GLU A 309 6.54 18.66 2.78
CA GLU A 309 7.18 19.81 2.14
C GLU A 309 6.16 20.69 1.40
N GLU A 310 5.43 20.16 0.40
CA GLU A 310 4.57 20.95 -0.46
C GLU A 310 3.30 21.44 0.27
N ILE A 311 2.53 20.51 0.88
CA ILE A 311 1.26 20.84 1.55
C ILE A 311 1.51 21.66 2.82
N ARG A 312 2.55 21.33 3.59
CA ARG A 312 2.99 22.14 4.73
C ARG A 312 3.34 23.56 4.30
N GLY A 313 4.13 23.69 3.22
CA GLY A 313 4.50 24.99 2.67
C GLY A 313 3.28 25.83 2.28
N ALA A 314 2.33 25.25 1.57
CA ALA A 314 1.10 25.92 1.16
C ALA A 314 0.26 26.43 2.36
N PHE A 315 0.19 25.68 3.44
CA PHE A 315 -0.49 26.08 4.67
C PHE A 315 0.21 27.26 5.35
N LEU A 316 1.52 27.16 5.56
CA LEU A 316 2.32 28.18 6.24
C LEU A 316 2.37 29.48 5.44
N ASP A 317 2.57 29.42 4.12
CA ASP A 317 2.59 30.58 3.21
C ASP A 317 1.25 31.31 3.19
N ALA A 318 0.15 30.59 3.41
CA ALA A 318 -1.20 31.19 3.49
C ALA A 318 -1.54 31.80 4.88
N GLY A 319 -0.63 31.71 5.85
CA GLY A 319 -0.77 32.30 7.18
C GLY A 319 -1.04 31.32 8.30
N GLY A 320 -0.93 30.02 8.07
CA GLY A 320 -0.88 28.99 9.10
C GLY A 320 0.36 29.13 9.98
N GLU A 321 0.33 28.59 11.20
CA GLU A 321 1.43 28.69 12.15
C GLU A 321 2.06 27.34 12.48
N THR A 322 1.24 26.29 12.70
CA THR A 322 1.74 24.96 13.07
C THR A 322 1.10 23.89 12.20
N PHE A 323 1.94 23.12 11.56
CA PHE A 323 1.55 21.95 10.76
C PHE A 323 2.10 20.68 11.41
N THR A 324 1.21 19.82 11.89
CA THR A 324 1.58 18.53 12.50
C THR A 324 1.36 17.42 11.48
N TYR A 325 2.44 16.81 11.00
CA TYR A 325 2.34 15.60 10.21
C TYR A 325 2.11 14.40 11.13
N VAL A 326 1.09 13.60 10.84
CA VAL A 326 0.85 12.30 11.50
C VAL A 326 1.45 11.21 10.62
N PRO A 327 2.57 10.57 11.01
CA PRO A 327 3.19 9.53 10.21
C PRO A 327 2.20 8.42 9.88
N CYS A 328 2.38 7.78 8.72
CA CYS A 328 1.66 6.56 8.39
C CYS A 328 1.83 5.52 9.50
N LEU A 329 0.98 4.50 9.51
CA LEU A 329 1.06 3.47 10.56
C LEU A 329 2.38 2.70 10.55
N ASN A 330 3.07 2.64 9.41
CA ASN A 330 4.39 2.04 9.30
C ASN A 330 4.46 0.65 9.98
N ALA A 331 5.58 0.34 10.63
CA ALA A 331 5.78 -0.92 11.35
C ALA A 331 5.49 -0.79 12.87
N ARG A 332 4.53 0.09 13.26
CA ARG A 332 4.05 0.21 14.66
C ARG A 332 3.44 -1.11 15.13
N ASP A 333 3.60 -1.41 16.41
CA ASP A 333 3.13 -2.70 16.94
C ASP A 333 1.61 -2.85 16.89
N ASP A 334 0.84 -1.77 17.10
CA ASP A 334 -0.62 -1.77 16.97
C ASP A 334 -1.07 -1.98 15.51
N HIS A 335 -0.34 -1.43 14.54
CA HIS A 335 -0.57 -1.72 13.13
C HIS A 335 -0.27 -3.19 12.78
N ILE A 336 0.85 -3.74 13.26
CA ILE A 336 1.18 -5.15 13.05
C ILE A 336 0.11 -6.06 13.67
N GLN A 337 -0.43 -5.72 14.84
CA GLN A 337 -1.56 -6.43 15.45
C GLN A 337 -2.81 -6.36 14.57
N ALA A 338 -3.09 -5.21 13.97
CA ALA A 338 -4.20 -5.07 13.03
C ALA A 338 -4.02 -5.94 11.77
N LEU A 339 -2.81 -5.93 11.18
CA LEU A 339 -2.49 -6.79 10.03
C LEU A 339 -2.60 -8.27 10.40
N THR A 340 -2.11 -8.66 11.59
CA THR A 340 -2.21 -10.02 12.10
C THR A 340 -3.67 -10.46 12.23
N ALA A 341 -4.53 -9.65 12.85
CA ALA A 341 -5.96 -9.96 13.02
C ALA A 341 -6.68 -10.12 11.66
N ILE A 342 -6.33 -9.31 10.67
CA ILE A 342 -6.88 -9.43 9.31
C ILE A 342 -6.41 -10.74 8.68
N VAL A 343 -5.11 -11.07 8.77
CA VAL A 343 -4.53 -12.29 8.21
C VAL A 343 -5.14 -13.52 8.86
N GLU A 344 -5.26 -13.57 10.19
CA GLU A 344 -5.86 -14.71 10.92
C GLU A 344 -7.30 -14.96 10.48
N ARG A 345 -8.09 -13.89 10.33
CA ARG A 345 -9.47 -14.01 9.81
C ARG A 345 -9.49 -14.61 8.40
N GLU A 346 -8.60 -14.17 7.52
CA GLU A 346 -8.56 -14.63 6.13
C GLU A 346 -7.90 -16.01 5.96
N LEU A 347 -7.13 -16.47 6.94
CA LEU A 347 -6.57 -17.83 6.98
C LEU A 347 -7.58 -18.87 7.48
N ALA A 348 -8.72 -18.47 8.04
CA ALA A 348 -9.73 -19.39 8.53
C ALA A 348 -10.16 -20.40 7.45
N GLY A 349 -10.17 -21.70 7.81
CA GLY A 349 -10.42 -22.82 6.92
C GLY A 349 -9.25 -23.21 5.99
N TRP A 350 -8.11 -22.55 6.11
CA TRP A 350 -6.86 -22.97 5.48
C TRP A 350 -5.85 -23.51 6.50
N LEU A 351 -5.93 -23.02 7.73
CA LEU A 351 -5.11 -23.43 8.86
C LEU A 351 -5.98 -23.66 10.09
#